data_33d893e0522e2d86e4793111ba66ab02
#
_entry.id   33d893e0522e2d86e4793111ba66ab02
#
_cell.length_a   1.000
_cell.length_b   1.000
_cell.length_c   1.000
_cell.angle_alpha   90.00
_cell.angle_beta   90.00
_cell.angle_gamma   90.00
#
_symmetry.space_group_name_H-M   'P 1'
#
loop_
_entity.id
_entity.type
_entity.pdbx_description
1 polymer ?
#
loop_
_entity_poly.entity_id
_entity_poly.type
_entity_poly.pdbx_seq_one_letter_code
_entity_poly.pdbx_strand_id
1 'polypeptide(L)'
;MQLTGGTTTSQASEKSSTEQLVAGTEENLKKAADLQLNPSQQEMVSQIKEFIEQSKAAVAAGDLARGHSLARKANLLSDELVKP
;
A
#
# COMPACT_ATOMS: atom_id res chain seq x y z
N MET A 1 -27.19 -5.74 17.77
CA MET A 1 -27.35 -5.30 16.94
C MET A 1 -26.42 -5.04 16.00
N GLN A 2 -25.50 -4.62 16.11
CA GLN A 2 -24.63 -4.31 15.20
C GLN A 2 -23.60 -5.25 14.98
N LEU A 3 -23.59 -6.40 15.55
CA LEU A 3 -22.53 -7.36 15.41
C LEU A 3 -22.27 -7.75 13.99
N THR A 4 -23.32 -8.11 13.26
CA THR A 4 -23.16 -8.50 11.86
C THR A 4 -22.75 -7.32 11.00
N GLY A 5 -23.38 -6.20 11.22
CA GLY A 5 -23.03 -5.01 10.51
C GLY A 5 -21.60 -4.59 10.78
N GLY A 6 -21.17 -4.75 12.04
CA GLY A 6 -19.81 -4.42 12.41
C GLY A 6 -18.78 -5.23 11.68
N THR A 7 -19.02 -6.53 11.53
CA THR A 7 -18.09 -7.39 10.83
C THR A 7 -17.97 -7.00 9.37
N THR A 8 -19.10 -6.80 8.71
CA THR A 8 -19.12 -6.39 7.31
C THR A 8 -18.45 -5.04 7.14
N THR A 9 -18.74 -4.14 8.04
CA THR A 9 -18.14 -2.80 8.01
C THR A 9 -16.65 -2.86 8.17
N SER A 10 -16.15 -3.75 9.05
CA SER A 10 -14.72 -3.88 9.26
C SER A 10 -14.01 -4.36 8.01
N GLN A 11 -14.60 -5.32 7.30
CA GLN A 11 -14.00 -5.82 6.07
C GLN A 11 -14.00 -4.75 4.98
N ALA A 12 -15.09 -4.04 4.84
CA ALA A 12 -15.20 -2.96 3.87
C ALA A 12 -14.21 -1.84 4.20
N SER A 13 -14.08 -1.49 5.48
CA SER A 13 -13.14 -0.48 5.92
C SER A 13 -11.71 -0.90 5.66
N GLU A 14 -11.38 -2.15 5.95
CA GLU A 14 -10.03 -2.64 5.74
C GLU A 14 -9.66 -2.62 4.27
N LYS A 15 -10.58 -3.03 3.41
CA LYS A 15 -10.34 -2.99 1.97
C LYS A 15 -10.16 -1.55 1.48
N SER A 16 -11.03 -0.66 1.95
CA SER A 16 -10.96 0.75 1.57
C SER A 16 -9.66 1.38 2.05
N SER A 17 -9.24 1.09 3.29
CA SER A 17 -7.98 1.58 3.81
C SER A 17 -6.80 1.08 3.00
N THR A 18 -6.85 -0.18 2.60
CA THR A 18 -5.79 -0.78 1.77
C THR A 18 -5.70 -0.05 0.43
N GLU A 19 -6.85 0.19 -0.20
CA GLU A 19 -6.88 0.89 -1.47
C GLU A 19 -6.35 2.30 -1.36
N GLN A 20 -6.65 2.98 -0.25
CA GLN A 20 -6.13 4.32 0.00
C GLN A 20 -4.62 4.31 0.19
N LEU A 21 -4.11 3.31 0.90
CA LEU A 21 -2.67 3.17 1.10
C LEU A 21 -1.96 2.92 -0.23
N VAL A 22 -2.53 2.07 -1.06
CA VAL A 22 -1.96 1.80 -2.39
C VAL A 22 -1.98 3.07 -3.24
N ALA A 23 -3.10 3.79 -3.23
CA ALA A 23 -3.22 5.02 -4.01
C ALA A 23 -2.19 6.07 -3.55
N GLY A 24 -2.02 6.22 -2.23
CA GLY A 24 -1.02 7.14 -1.70
C GLY A 24 0.39 6.74 -2.05
N THR A 25 0.64 5.43 -2.03
CA THR A 25 1.94 4.89 -2.42
C THR A 25 2.23 5.18 -3.89
N GLU A 26 1.24 4.96 -4.74
CA GLU A 26 1.41 5.23 -6.18
C GLU A 26 1.62 6.71 -6.45
N GLU A 27 0.96 7.57 -5.68
CA GLU A 27 1.18 9.01 -5.80
C GLU A 27 2.61 9.36 -5.40
N ASN A 28 3.12 8.76 -4.32
CA ASN A 28 4.50 8.97 -3.91
C ASN A 28 5.48 8.48 -4.97
N LEU A 29 5.17 7.36 -5.63
CA LEU A 29 6.03 6.86 -6.69
C LEU A 29 6.06 7.81 -7.88
N LYS A 30 4.94 8.47 -8.17
CA LYS A 30 4.92 9.49 -9.23
C LYS A 30 5.82 10.66 -8.87
N LYS A 31 5.76 11.10 -7.61
CA LYS A 31 6.64 12.17 -7.15
C LYS A 31 8.09 11.75 -7.23
N ALA A 32 8.38 10.51 -6.84
CA ALA A 32 9.74 9.99 -6.86
C ALA A 32 10.29 9.93 -8.29
N ALA A 33 9.42 9.70 -9.27
CA ALA A 33 9.85 9.62 -10.66
C ALA A 33 10.45 10.93 -11.16
N ASP A 34 10.10 12.06 -10.51
CA ASP A 34 10.64 13.35 -10.88
C ASP A 34 11.91 13.69 -10.12
N LEU A 35 12.36 12.81 -9.23
CA LEU A 35 13.56 13.04 -8.43
C LEU A 35 14.73 12.26 -9.02
N GLN A 36 15.94 12.73 -8.75
CA GLN A 36 17.12 12.00 -9.14
C GLN A 36 17.43 10.99 -8.04
N LEU A 37 17.06 9.74 -8.27
CA LEU A 37 17.22 8.70 -7.27
C LEU A 37 18.59 8.03 -7.41
N ASN A 38 19.24 7.80 -6.26
CA ASN A 38 20.46 7.02 -6.27
C ASN A 38 20.10 5.53 -6.40
N PRO A 39 21.11 4.64 -6.60
CA PRO A 39 20.81 3.20 -6.79
C PRO A 39 20.04 2.57 -5.64
N SER A 40 20.32 2.96 -4.39
CA SER A 40 19.58 2.44 -3.24
C SER A 40 18.12 2.84 -3.30
N GLN A 41 17.86 4.07 -3.68
CA GLN A 41 16.49 4.56 -3.79
C GLN A 41 15.76 3.89 -4.94
N GLN A 42 16.46 3.63 -6.05
CA GLN A 42 15.86 2.91 -7.17
C GLN A 42 15.49 1.49 -6.77
N GLU A 43 16.32 0.85 -5.97
CA GLU A 43 16.01 -0.48 -5.46
C GLU A 43 14.80 -0.43 -4.55
N MET A 44 14.70 0.62 -3.72
CA MET A 44 13.53 0.81 -2.87
C MET A 44 12.25 0.95 -3.69
N VAL A 45 12.31 1.67 -4.81
CA VAL A 45 11.16 1.78 -5.71
C VAL A 45 10.71 0.39 -6.19
N SER A 46 11.67 -0.46 -6.56
CA SER A 46 11.34 -1.82 -7.00
C SER A 46 10.67 -2.61 -5.89
N GLN A 47 11.16 -2.50 -4.66
CA GLN A 47 10.56 -3.19 -3.53
C GLN A 47 9.15 -2.69 -3.26
N ILE A 48 8.95 -1.38 -3.34
CA ILE A 48 7.63 -0.79 -3.12
C ILE A 48 6.65 -1.32 -4.15
N LYS A 49 7.04 -1.36 -5.41
CA LYS A 49 6.18 -1.88 -6.48
C LYS A 49 5.82 -3.34 -6.23
N GLU A 50 6.77 -4.11 -5.74
CA GLU A 50 6.53 -5.51 -5.45
C GLU A 50 5.54 -5.66 -4.30
N PHE A 51 5.67 -4.86 -3.24
CA PHE A 51 4.72 -4.88 -2.14
C PHE A 51 3.32 -4.50 -2.61
N ILE A 52 3.20 -3.54 -3.52
CA ILE A 52 1.90 -3.16 -4.08
C ILE A 52 1.28 -4.35 -4.80
N GLU A 53 2.07 -5.04 -5.64
CA GLU A 53 1.58 -6.20 -6.38
C GLU A 53 1.12 -7.30 -5.42
N GLN A 54 1.92 -7.57 -4.41
CA GLN A 54 1.57 -8.59 -3.43
C GLN A 54 0.32 -8.19 -2.64
N SER A 55 0.18 -6.91 -2.32
CA SER A 55 -1.00 -6.42 -1.63
C SER A 55 -2.26 -6.65 -2.46
N LYS A 56 -2.20 -6.29 -3.74
CA LYS A 56 -3.32 -6.47 -4.65
C LYS A 56 -3.69 -7.94 -4.79
N ALA A 57 -2.68 -8.80 -4.89
CA ALA A 57 -2.91 -10.23 -5.00
C ALA A 57 -3.57 -10.79 -3.74
N ALA A 58 -3.12 -10.33 -2.56
CA ALA A 58 -3.70 -10.78 -1.30
C ALA A 58 -5.17 -10.35 -1.19
N VAL A 59 -5.47 -9.10 -1.56
CA VAL A 59 -6.85 -8.62 -1.53
C VAL A 59 -7.72 -9.43 -2.49
N ALA A 60 -7.20 -9.71 -3.68
CA ALA A 60 -7.93 -10.51 -4.68
C ALA A 60 -8.19 -11.92 -4.16
N ALA A 61 -7.30 -12.45 -3.34
CA ALA A 61 -7.47 -13.78 -2.76
C ALA A 61 -8.35 -13.76 -1.51
N GLY A 62 -8.81 -12.58 -1.09
CA GLY A 62 -9.66 -12.46 0.09
C GLY A 62 -8.88 -12.32 1.39
N ASP A 63 -7.54 -12.20 1.32
CA ASP A 63 -6.71 -12.05 2.51
C ASP A 63 -6.50 -10.56 2.76
N LEU A 64 -7.53 -9.92 3.31
CA LEU A 64 -7.52 -8.47 3.49
C LEU A 64 -6.48 -8.01 4.50
N ALA A 65 -6.27 -8.80 5.55
CA ALA A 65 -5.29 -8.44 6.57
C ALA A 65 -3.88 -8.39 5.98
N ARG A 66 -3.54 -9.39 5.18
CA ARG A 66 -2.24 -9.44 4.54
C ARG A 66 -2.09 -8.32 3.51
N GLY A 67 -3.15 -8.10 2.72
CA GLY A 67 -3.15 -7.02 1.75
C GLY A 67 -2.91 -5.67 2.40
N HIS A 68 -3.58 -5.44 3.53
CA HIS A 68 -3.43 -4.19 4.26
C HIS A 68 -2.00 -4.03 4.80
N SER A 69 -1.44 -5.10 5.38
CA SER A 69 -0.07 -5.05 5.90
C SER A 69 0.94 -4.74 4.81
N LEU A 70 0.78 -5.37 3.65
CA LEU A 70 1.69 -5.15 2.54
C LEU A 70 1.57 -3.73 1.98
N ALA A 71 0.33 -3.24 1.86
CA ALA A 71 0.09 -1.89 1.40
C ALA A 71 0.68 -0.86 2.37
N ARG A 72 0.57 -1.13 3.66
CA ARG A 72 1.12 -0.24 4.67
C ARG A 72 2.64 -0.17 4.58
N LYS A 73 3.28 -1.32 4.40
CA LYS A 73 4.73 -1.36 4.21
C LYS A 73 5.14 -0.56 2.98
N ALA A 74 4.44 -0.76 1.88
CA ALA A 74 4.74 -0.03 0.66
C ALA A 74 4.59 1.46 0.88
N ASN A 75 3.52 1.87 1.55
CA ASN A 75 3.25 3.28 1.80
C ASN A 75 4.33 3.92 2.67
N LEU A 76 4.72 3.24 3.75
CA LEU A 76 5.75 3.76 4.65
C LEU A 76 7.08 3.92 3.92
N LEU A 77 7.46 2.95 3.10
CA LEU A 77 8.70 3.04 2.33
C LEU A 77 8.63 4.18 1.32
N SER A 78 7.47 4.35 0.66
CA SER A 78 7.33 5.41 -0.31
C SER A 78 7.35 6.79 0.33
N ASP A 79 6.83 6.93 1.56
CA ASP A 79 6.92 8.18 2.29
C ASP A 79 8.38 8.53 2.59
N GLU A 80 9.18 7.52 2.97
CA GLU A 80 10.60 7.73 3.20
C GLU A 80 11.31 8.17 1.93
N LEU A 81 10.92 7.58 0.82
CA LEU A 81 11.55 7.87 -0.47
C LEU A 81 11.37 9.32 -0.89
N VAL A 82 10.20 9.90 -0.62
CA VAL A 82 9.91 11.27 -1.05
C VAL A 82 10.13 12.33 0.03
N LYS A 83 10.61 11.92 1.20
CA LYS A 83 10.93 12.89 2.23
C LYS A 83 12.10 13.75 1.80
N PRO A 84 12.09 15.05 2.14
CA PRO A 84 13.20 15.96 1.82
C PRO A 84 14.48 15.58 2.52
#